data_2e06a8136eb1292ec0819f3f7c0e37fd
#
_entry.id   2e06a8136eb1292ec0819f3f7c0e37fd
#
_cell.length_a   1.000
_cell.length_b   1.000
_cell.length_c   1.000
_cell.angle_alpha   90.00
_cell.angle_beta   90.00
_cell.angle_gamma   90.00
#
_symmetry.space_group_name_H-M   'P 1'
#
loop_
_entity.id
_entity.type
_entity.pdbx_description
1 polymer ?
#
loop_
_entity_poly.entity_id
_entity_poly.type
_entity_poly.pdbx_seq_one_letter_code
_entity_poly.pdbx_strand_id
1 'polypeptide(L)'
;MSAVGGKGFDPKFLPELKQRNDIVEVIASYVSLDKKGNTHWACCPFHHERTPSFAVNQAEQFYHCFGCGVSGDVLRFVQEIESTDFMGAVRILATRAKMEVPESNFDSEQALQLKKKLDEMSAIMLDSAKFYLSNLYSGDRRAQAHLQYITNRKLSPTVVKKFGLGASLDFYSLPDYLAGKGYSRQNLIDSGVLTEAKNGRLVDSQGGRLIFPIINQYDEVVAFGGRLLEKADFAKYKNTKETLLFNKSKTLYNVNLLKKLKRQQAIKEVIIVEGYMDTISLYQAGFENVVASMGTSLTKEQARLVKRYSPNVLISYDGDFAGQKADLRGLEILKEEQLNVRVVPMPEGLDPDDVVKQGKEAYQKCLDAAMPLIDYKLHSLENKYDISRTEERRAFIAEALQVVGSADSESVKEELLKTLRDKTKISLHALERDLLAAASDKPQSPQTVLPKEPISEATAGKDKTQKAIRFILAAKLFSAPYAKSCNVHLLPIEDPTHIVIANYIDERERAGERIRPAELFEILEENSEEFNAILDLNCGDKLTGEVAERFFADSVKALEKQKRQQEIAKLNEQYKAETDEETKRQIAARIQELMRANARK
;
A
#
# COMPACT_ATOMS: atom_id res chain seq x y z
N MET A 1 3.79 -7.89 26.35
CA MET A 1 5.05 -7.14 26.57
C MET A 1 5.85 -7.17 25.30
N SER A 2 5.75 -6.14 24.50
CA SER A 2 6.78 -5.70 23.52
C SER A 2 6.24 -4.39 22.98
N ALA A 3 6.78 -3.29 23.50
CA ALA A 3 6.54 -1.94 23.01
C ALA A 3 6.95 -1.88 21.52
N VAL A 4 6.00 -1.69 20.63
CA VAL A 4 6.23 -1.20 19.27
C VAL A 4 6.36 0.32 19.36
N GLY A 5 7.27 0.79 20.21
CA GLY A 5 7.75 2.14 20.24
C GLY A 5 8.83 2.30 19.17
N GLY A 6 8.84 3.41 18.47
CA GLY A 6 9.72 3.74 17.35
C GLY A 6 11.15 3.27 17.57
N LYS A 7 11.53 2.22 16.87
CA LYS A 7 12.84 1.58 16.98
C LYS A 7 13.92 2.61 16.63
N GLY A 8 14.59 3.17 17.62
CA GLY A 8 15.84 3.89 17.43
C GLY A 8 15.92 5.33 17.93
N PHE A 9 14.86 5.94 18.43
CA PHE A 9 14.92 7.31 19.01
C PHE A 9 14.91 7.30 20.53
N ASP A 10 15.49 8.36 21.13
CA ASP A 10 15.20 8.68 22.52
C ASP A 10 13.67 8.74 22.71
N PRO A 11 13.10 8.06 23.71
CA PRO A 11 11.65 8.04 23.95
C PRO A 11 11.02 9.45 24.06
N LYS A 12 11.81 10.49 24.36
CA LYS A 12 11.36 11.88 24.44
C LYS A 12 11.35 12.59 23.09
N PHE A 13 12.09 12.12 22.09
CA PHE A 13 12.28 12.83 20.82
C PHE A 13 10.99 12.94 19.99
N LEU A 14 10.29 11.84 19.76
CA LEU A 14 9.07 11.85 18.96
C LEU A 14 7.95 12.68 19.61
N PRO A 15 7.69 12.57 20.92
CA PRO A 15 6.76 13.46 21.61
C PRO A 15 7.13 14.95 21.49
N GLU A 16 8.42 15.30 21.64
CA GLU A 16 8.89 16.67 21.48
C GLU A 16 8.76 17.15 20.02
N LEU A 17 9.10 16.31 19.05
CA LEU A 17 8.95 16.61 17.63
C LEU A 17 7.49 16.94 17.28
N LYS A 18 6.54 16.11 17.75
CA LYS A 18 5.11 16.34 17.57
C LYS A 18 4.64 17.61 18.29
N GLN A 19 5.10 17.85 19.50
CA GLN A 19 4.76 19.05 20.27
C GLN A 19 5.20 20.35 19.59
N ARG A 20 6.38 20.34 18.93
CA ARG A 20 6.90 21.49 18.18
C ARG A 20 6.29 21.67 16.79
N ASN A 21 5.52 20.72 16.32
CA ASN A 21 4.84 20.73 15.03
C ASN A 21 3.33 20.61 15.23
N ASP A 22 2.69 21.73 15.60
CA ASP A 22 1.23 21.76 15.71
C ASP A 22 0.58 21.30 14.41
N ILE A 23 -0.36 20.36 14.50
CA ILE A 23 -0.96 19.73 13.33
C ILE A 23 -1.68 20.72 12.42
N VAL A 24 -2.34 21.73 13.00
CA VAL A 24 -3.05 22.76 12.21
C VAL A 24 -2.05 23.61 11.45
N GLU A 25 -0.94 24.01 12.07
CA GLU A 25 0.10 24.81 11.41
C GLU A 25 0.80 24.03 10.29
N VAL A 26 1.07 22.75 10.52
CA VAL A 26 1.68 21.88 9.49
C VAL A 26 0.73 21.72 8.33
N ILE A 27 -0.52 21.32 8.57
CA ILE A 27 -1.51 21.09 7.52
C ILE A 27 -1.83 22.40 6.77
N ALA A 28 -1.93 23.53 7.46
CA ALA A 28 -2.17 24.83 6.84
C ALA A 28 -1.07 25.25 5.86
N SER A 29 0.12 24.66 5.95
CA SER A 29 1.18 24.90 4.94
C SER A 29 0.96 24.17 3.62
N TYR A 30 0.00 23.24 3.56
CA TYR A 30 -0.35 22.45 2.36
C TYR A 30 -1.74 22.76 1.83
N VAL A 31 -2.72 23.00 2.72
CA VAL A 31 -4.12 23.25 2.34
C VAL A 31 -4.69 24.39 3.17
N SER A 32 -5.61 25.17 2.58
CA SER A 32 -6.35 26.22 3.31
C SER A 32 -7.33 25.59 4.28
N LEU A 33 -7.26 25.97 5.56
CA LEU A 33 -8.09 25.46 6.63
C LEU A 33 -9.10 26.51 7.10
N ASP A 34 -10.39 26.18 7.10
CA ASP A 34 -11.47 27.00 7.62
C ASP A 34 -11.81 26.57 9.05
N LYS A 35 -11.72 27.48 10.02
CA LYS A 35 -12.06 27.19 11.42
C LYS A 35 -13.58 27.17 11.61
N LYS A 36 -14.10 26.04 12.13
CA LYS A 36 -15.51 25.89 12.54
C LYS A 36 -15.57 25.33 13.97
N GLY A 37 -15.89 26.18 14.94
CA GLY A 37 -15.83 25.79 16.35
C GLY A 37 -14.41 25.41 16.80
N ASN A 38 -14.24 24.23 17.36
CA ASN A 38 -12.95 23.69 17.82
C ASN A 38 -12.20 22.88 16.75
N THR A 39 -12.74 22.75 15.55
CA THR A 39 -12.20 21.93 14.48
C THR A 39 -11.90 22.81 13.25
N HIS A 40 -10.82 22.48 12.52
CA HIS A 40 -10.47 23.12 11.26
C HIS A 40 -10.86 22.20 10.11
N TRP A 41 -11.42 22.76 9.03
CA TRP A 41 -11.98 22.01 7.91
C TRP A 41 -11.37 22.43 6.59
N ALA A 42 -11.19 21.46 5.68
CA ALA A 42 -10.76 21.67 4.30
C ALA A 42 -11.37 20.64 3.37
N CYS A 43 -11.26 20.87 2.06
CA CYS A 43 -11.30 19.77 1.10
C CYS A 43 -10.08 18.88 1.30
N CYS A 44 -10.29 17.57 1.26
CA CYS A 44 -9.23 16.60 1.53
C CYS A 44 -8.11 16.66 0.48
N PRO A 45 -6.85 16.72 0.89
CA PRO A 45 -5.72 16.69 -0.06
C PRO A 45 -5.45 15.29 -0.63
N PHE A 46 -6.09 14.25 -0.08
CA PHE A 46 -5.83 12.85 -0.43
C PHE A 46 -6.86 12.26 -1.40
N HIS A 47 -8.04 12.89 -1.56
CA HIS A 47 -9.04 12.51 -2.56
C HIS A 47 -9.72 13.74 -3.15
N HIS A 48 -10.33 13.59 -4.31
CA HIS A 48 -11.01 14.71 -4.98
C HIS A 48 -12.43 14.89 -4.45
N GLU A 49 -12.71 16.06 -3.89
CA GLU A 49 -14.05 16.46 -3.41
C GLU A 49 -14.31 17.95 -3.63
N ARG A 50 -15.58 18.34 -3.58
CA ARG A 50 -16.02 19.76 -3.71
C ARG A 50 -16.51 20.34 -2.41
N THR A 51 -16.85 19.51 -1.45
CA THR A 51 -17.35 19.92 -0.13
C THR A 51 -16.34 19.51 0.94
N PRO A 52 -15.98 20.39 1.88
CA PRO A 52 -15.00 20.09 2.91
C PRO A 52 -15.43 18.91 3.77
N SER A 53 -14.67 17.81 3.74
CA SER A 53 -14.85 16.64 4.58
C SER A 53 -13.61 16.28 5.42
N PHE A 54 -12.51 17.03 5.26
CA PHE A 54 -11.27 16.83 5.98
C PHE A 54 -11.26 17.70 7.23
N ALA A 55 -11.31 17.08 8.39
CA ALA A 55 -11.37 17.72 9.70
C ALA A 55 -10.03 17.58 10.43
N VAL A 56 -9.54 18.66 11.03
CA VAL A 56 -8.32 18.69 11.84
C VAL A 56 -8.66 19.14 13.25
N ASN A 57 -8.43 18.27 14.22
CA ASN A 57 -8.64 18.54 15.65
C ASN A 57 -7.32 19.00 16.28
N GLN A 58 -7.19 20.30 16.52
CA GLN A 58 -5.99 20.88 17.11
C GLN A 58 -5.78 20.42 18.56
N ALA A 59 -6.85 20.31 19.35
CA ALA A 59 -6.75 19.93 20.77
C ALA A 59 -6.21 18.51 20.96
N GLU A 60 -6.61 17.60 20.07
CA GLU A 60 -6.24 16.19 20.12
C GLU A 60 -5.13 15.82 19.13
N GLN A 61 -4.63 16.79 18.34
CA GLN A 61 -3.49 16.67 17.42
C GLN A 61 -3.67 15.53 16.39
N PHE A 62 -4.86 15.37 15.82
CA PHE A 62 -5.11 14.43 14.72
C PHE A 62 -6.00 15.05 13.64
N TYR A 63 -5.98 14.43 12.45
CA TYR A 63 -6.91 14.72 11.36
C TYR A 63 -7.73 13.48 11.00
N HIS A 64 -8.91 13.71 10.45
CA HIS A 64 -9.77 12.67 9.91
C HIS A 64 -10.56 13.20 8.72
N CYS A 65 -10.63 12.41 7.64
CA CYS A 65 -11.43 12.72 6.46
C CYS A 65 -12.68 11.85 6.41
N PHE A 66 -13.86 12.47 6.48
CA PHE A 66 -15.15 11.78 6.40
C PHE A 66 -15.53 11.29 5.00
N GLY A 67 -14.81 11.74 3.97
CA GLY A 67 -15.03 11.31 2.59
C GLY A 67 -14.31 10.01 2.25
N CYS A 68 -13.02 9.90 2.59
CA CYS A 68 -12.20 8.74 2.24
C CYS A 68 -11.69 7.93 3.44
N GLY A 69 -12.05 8.31 4.69
CA GLY A 69 -11.67 7.59 5.91
C GLY A 69 -10.22 7.76 6.34
N VAL A 70 -9.36 8.48 5.59
CA VAL A 70 -7.96 8.68 5.97
C VAL A 70 -7.87 9.47 7.27
N SER A 71 -7.03 9.00 8.19
CA SER A 71 -6.84 9.62 9.51
C SER A 71 -5.40 9.47 9.98
N GLY A 72 -4.96 10.33 10.90
CA GLY A 72 -3.61 10.25 11.45
C GLY A 72 -3.21 11.47 12.28
N ASP A 73 -2.00 11.41 12.80
CA ASP A 73 -1.31 12.53 13.45
C ASP A 73 -0.48 13.35 12.44
N VAL A 74 0.30 14.29 12.93
CA VAL A 74 1.15 15.15 12.09
C VAL A 74 2.22 14.37 11.32
N LEU A 75 2.79 13.29 11.89
CA LEU A 75 3.75 12.43 11.19
C LEU A 75 3.09 11.70 10.05
N ARG A 76 1.92 11.10 10.29
CA ARG A 76 1.14 10.40 9.29
C ARG A 76 0.71 11.33 8.16
N PHE A 77 0.26 12.54 8.48
CA PHE A 77 -0.09 13.54 7.47
C PHE A 77 1.10 13.83 6.54
N VAL A 78 2.29 14.05 7.10
CA VAL A 78 3.50 14.33 6.30
C VAL A 78 3.93 13.11 5.49
N GLN A 79 3.79 11.89 6.02
CA GLN A 79 4.06 10.67 5.24
C GLN A 79 3.17 10.60 4.00
N GLU A 80 1.87 10.85 4.15
CA GLU A 80 0.90 10.76 3.05
C GLU A 80 1.06 11.89 2.03
N ILE A 81 1.13 13.14 2.49
CA ILE A 81 1.17 14.30 1.59
C ILE A 81 2.51 14.40 0.84
N GLU A 82 3.61 14.05 1.49
CA GLU A 82 4.93 14.04 0.91
C GLU A 82 5.29 12.70 0.24
N SER A 83 4.39 11.70 0.33
CA SER A 83 4.62 10.35 -0.19
C SER A 83 5.98 9.79 0.27
N THR A 84 6.24 9.89 1.58
CA THR A 84 7.51 9.51 2.20
C THR A 84 7.31 8.43 3.28
N ASP A 85 8.38 7.80 3.72
CA ASP A 85 8.33 6.88 4.87
C ASP A 85 8.37 7.65 6.20
N PHE A 86 8.29 6.90 7.30
CA PHE A 86 8.32 7.46 8.65
C PHE A 86 9.57 8.31 8.90
N MET A 87 10.75 7.84 8.48
CA MET A 87 12.00 8.59 8.66
C MET A 87 12.06 9.87 7.82
N GLY A 88 11.51 9.83 6.62
CA GLY A 88 11.37 11.02 5.77
C GLY A 88 10.45 12.07 6.40
N ALA A 89 9.32 11.66 6.97
CA ALA A 89 8.42 12.56 7.71
C ALA A 89 9.09 13.15 8.95
N VAL A 90 9.81 12.33 9.73
CA VAL A 90 10.60 12.79 10.89
C VAL A 90 11.61 13.87 10.48
N ARG A 91 12.37 13.65 9.39
CA ARG A 91 13.35 14.65 8.90
C ARG A 91 12.71 15.96 8.45
N ILE A 92 11.57 15.89 7.75
CA ILE A 92 10.83 17.07 7.31
C ILE A 92 10.35 17.89 8.52
N LEU A 93 9.73 17.24 9.49
CA LEU A 93 9.22 17.89 10.70
C LEU A 93 10.35 18.40 11.60
N ALA A 94 11.45 17.67 11.72
CA ALA A 94 12.63 18.11 12.48
C ALA A 94 13.26 19.36 11.84
N THR A 95 13.39 19.39 10.52
CA THR A 95 13.87 20.58 9.79
C THR A 95 12.97 21.79 10.03
N ARG A 96 11.63 21.59 9.98
CA ARG A 96 10.64 22.64 10.27
C ARG A 96 10.79 23.17 11.71
N ALA A 97 10.94 22.27 12.68
CA ALA A 97 11.07 22.60 14.09
C ALA A 97 12.48 23.06 14.49
N LYS A 98 13.43 23.10 13.56
CA LYS A 98 14.87 23.35 13.80
C LYS A 98 15.43 22.42 14.88
N MET A 99 15.00 21.15 14.85
CA MET A 99 15.50 20.08 15.70
C MET A 99 16.51 19.24 14.93
N GLU A 100 17.57 18.85 15.59
CA GLU A 100 18.44 17.80 15.07
C GLU A 100 17.74 16.46 15.28
N VAL A 101 17.66 15.64 14.22
CA VAL A 101 17.18 14.27 14.36
C VAL A 101 18.25 13.52 15.14
N PRO A 102 17.95 13.00 16.36
CA PRO A 102 18.95 12.24 17.09
C PRO A 102 19.39 11.07 16.21
N GLU A 103 20.67 10.90 16.07
CA GLU A 103 21.20 9.66 15.54
C GLU A 103 20.67 8.58 16.47
N SER A 104 19.89 7.62 15.91
CA SER A 104 19.27 6.56 16.72
C SER A 104 20.31 5.99 17.67
N ASN A 105 19.95 5.82 18.96
CA ASN A 105 20.79 5.18 19.99
C ASN A 105 21.09 3.69 19.67
N PHE A 106 21.46 3.40 18.44
CA PHE A 106 22.30 2.30 18.09
C PHE A 106 23.74 2.77 18.31
N ASP A 107 24.11 3.01 19.57
CA ASP A 107 25.50 3.06 20.03
C ASP A 107 26.16 1.70 19.86
N SER A 108 26.12 1.17 18.65
CA SER A 108 27.03 0.13 18.25
C SER A 108 27.90 0.72 17.14
N GLU A 109 29.18 0.60 17.30
CA GLU A 109 30.19 0.83 16.27
C GLU A 109 29.75 0.28 14.89
N GLN A 110 28.93 -0.78 14.91
CA GLN A 110 28.28 -1.41 13.76
C GLN A 110 27.29 -0.50 13.03
N ALA A 111 26.48 0.29 13.73
CA ALA A 111 25.51 1.19 13.08
C ALA A 111 26.22 2.37 12.41
N LEU A 112 27.26 2.90 13.05
CA LEU A 112 28.09 3.95 12.45
C LEU A 112 28.84 3.43 11.21
N GLN A 113 29.35 2.20 11.27
CA GLN A 113 30.01 1.54 10.15
C GLN A 113 29.01 1.30 9.01
N LEU A 114 27.78 0.85 9.31
CA LEU A 114 26.72 0.67 8.30
C LEU A 114 26.35 2.00 7.64
N LYS A 115 26.19 3.07 8.42
CA LYS A 115 25.89 4.43 7.88
C LYS A 115 26.99 4.88 6.93
N LYS A 116 28.27 4.81 7.36
CA LYS A 116 29.42 5.16 6.51
C LYS A 116 29.46 4.33 5.22
N LYS A 117 29.13 3.04 5.30
CA LYS A 117 29.05 2.15 4.15
C LYS A 117 27.94 2.60 3.19
N LEU A 118 26.73 2.91 3.68
CA LEU A 118 25.61 3.37 2.87
C LEU A 118 25.91 4.72 2.20
N ASP A 119 26.51 5.66 2.93
CA ASP A 119 26.91 6.97 2.40
C ASP A 119 27.94 6.80 1.27
N GLU A 120 28.96 5.94 1.47
CA GLU A 120 29.96 5.64 0.43
C GLU A 120 29.33 4.94 -0.77
N MET A 121 28.45 3.96 -0.58
CA MET A 121 27.73 3.29 -1.68
C MET A 121 26.87 4.28 -2.47
N SER A 122 26.18 5.21 -1.80
CA SER A 122 25.40 6.28 -2.45
C SER A 122 26.28 7.21 -3.29
N ALA A 123 27.46 7.58 -2.77
CA ALA A 123 28.45 8.37 -3.51
C ALA A 123 28.96 7.63 -4.76
N ILE A 124 29.24 6.32 -4.64
CA ILE A 124 29.63 5.44 -5.76
C ILE A 124 28.54 5.44 -6.83
N MET A 125 27.27 5.30 -6.45
CA MET A 125 26.15 5.32 -7.39
C MET A 125 26.05 6.65 -8.13
N LEU A 126 26.13 7.77 -7.41
CA LEU A 126 26.07 9.10 -8.00
C LEU A 126 27.23 9.38 -8.96
N ASP A 127 28.46 9.03 -8.57
CA ASP A 127 29.64 9.23 -9.41
C ASP A 127 29.62 8.33 -10.65
N SER A 128 29.11 7.09 -10.51
CA SER A 128 28.89 6.20 -11.64
C SER A 128 27.84 6.74 -12.63
N ALA A 129 26.74 7.31 -12.11
CA ALA A 129 25.71 7.94 -12.94
C ALA A 129 26.29 9.13 -13.74
N LYS A 130 27.08 9.99 -13.08
CA LYS A 130 27.77 11.12 -13.74
C LYS A 130 28.75 10.62 -14.80
N PHE A 131 29.51 9.57 -14.51
CA PHE A 131 30.44 8.96 -15.46
C PHE A 131 29.74 8.42 -16.69
N TYR A 132 28.67 7.64 -16.51
CA TYR A 132 27.88 7.12 -17.64
C TYR A 132 27.25 8.23 -18.47
N LEU A 133 26.72 9.28 -17.83
CA LEU A 133 26.16 10.44 -18.52
C LEU A 133 27.26 11.16 -19.35
N SER A 134 28.44 11.38 -18.77
CA SER A 134 29.56 12.01 -19.50
C SER A 134 30.02 11.18 -20.69
N ASN A 135 30.06 9.85 -20.54
CA ASN A 135 30.42 8.94 -21.61
C ASN A 135 29.48 9.05 -22.82
N LEU A 136 28.17 9.19 -22.58
CA LEU A 136 27.18 9.32 -23.64
C LEU A 136 27.48 10.51 -24.60
N TYR A 137 28.06 11.59 -24.04
CA TYR A 137 28.37 12.81 -24.80
C TYR A 137 29.88 13.04 -24.99
N SER A 138 30.71 12.02 -24.77
CA SER A 138 32.19 12.14 -24.82
C SER A 138 32.77 12.36 -26.20
N GLY A 139 31.97 12.13 -27.28
CA GLY A 139 32.48 12.09 -28.66
C GLY A 139 33.19 10.77 -29.01
N ASP A 140 33.36 9.83 -28.11
CA ASP A 140 33.91 8.49 -28.39
C ASP A 140 33.07 7.77 -29.43
N ARG A 141 33.74 7.08 -30.37
CA ARG A 141 33.06 6.31 -31.42
C ARG A 141 32.09 5.27 -30.86
N ARG A 142 32.39 4.68 -29.71
CA ARG A 142 31.50 3.70 -29.02
C ARG A 142 30.23 4.37 -28.50
N ALA A 143 30.29 5.63 -28.06
CA ALA A 143 29.14 6.40 -27.64
C ALA A 143 28.17 6.71 -28.79
N GLN A 144 28.65 6.79 -30.01
CA GLN A 144 27.81 7.09 -31.18
C GLN A 144 26.73 6.04 -31.42
N ALA A 145 26.99 4.75 -31.16
CA ALA A 145 25.98 3.70 -31.27
C ALA A 145 24.83 3.91 -30.28
N HIS A 146 25.14 4.37 -29.04
CA HIS A 146 24.15 4.66 -28.02
C HIS A 146 23.33 5.91 -28.36
N LEU A 147 23.98 6.96 -28.88
CA LEU A 147 23.30 8.18 -29.37
C LEU A 147 22.41 7.88 -30.58
N GLN A 148 22.88 7.06 -31.52
CA GLN A 148 22.09 6.63 -32.67
C GLN A 148 20.84 5.85 -32.23
N TYR A 149 20.97 4.96 -31.25
CA TYR A 149 19.83 4.24 -30.67
C TYR A 149 18.80 5.22 -30.07
N ILE A 150 19.25 6.19 -29.26
CA ILE A 150 18.40 7.23 -28.67
C ILE A 150 17.68 8.04 -29.76
N THR A 151 18.41 8.43 -30.82
CA THR A 151 17.86 9.18 -31.95
C THR A 151 16.84 8.37 -32.71
N ASN A 152 17.12 7.07 -32.98
CA ASN A 152 16.20 6.17 -33.66
C ASN A 152 14.91 5.94 -32.85
N ARG A 153 15.01 6.00 -31.52
CA ARG A 153 13.87 5.96 -30.59
C ARG A 153 13.15 7.32 -30.48
N LYS A 154 13.62 8.34 -31.18
CA LYS A 154 13.08 9.72 -31.20
C LYS A 154 13.00 10.36 -29.78
N LEU A 155 13.92 10.01 -28.88
CA LEU A 155 13.98 10.61 -27.56
C LEU A 155 14.61 12.01 -27.63
N SER A 156 13.94 13.00 -27.04
CA SER A 156 14.42 14.37 -26.98
C SER A 156 15.59 14.52 -26.01
N PRO A 157 16.54 15.43 -26.25
CA PRO A 157 17.65 15.70 -25.33
C PRO A 157 17.18 16.06 -23.92
N THR A 158 16.04 16.74 -23.81
CA THR A 158 15.43 17.13 -22.54
C THR A 158 15.03 15.90 -21.71
N VAL A 159 14.40 14.91 -22.36
CA VAL A 159 13.98 13.67 -21.71
C VAL A 159 15.20 12.80 -21.37
N VAL A 160 16.16 12.67 -22.28
CA VAL A 160 17.41 11.95 -22.02
C VAL A 160 18.13 12.50 -20.78
N LYS A 161 18.22 13.83 -20.67
CA LYS A 161 18.81 14.49 -19.50
C LYS A 161 17.95 14.31 -18.22
N LYS A 162 16.63 14.39 -18.34
CA LYS A 162 15.70 14.27 -17.22
C LYS A 162 15.74 12.88 -16.58
N PHE A 163 15.85 11.83 -17.41
CA PHE A 163 16.03 10.45 -16.94
C PHE A 163 17.48 10.08 -16.64
N GLY A 164 18.43 10.95 -16.96
CA GLY A 164 19.86 10.75 -16.70
C GLY A 164 20.48 9.61 -17.52
N LEU A 165 19.97 9.35 -18.73
CA LEU A 165 20.48 8.27 -19.56
C LEU A 165 21.99 8.41 -19.80
N GLY A 166 22.72 7.30 -19.76
CA GLY A 166 24.15 7.26 -19.93
C GLY A 166 24.62 6.08 -20.77
N ALA A 167 25.92 5.91 -20.91
CA ALA A 167 26.53 4.79 -21.62
C ALA A 167 27.73 4.22 -20.86
N SER A 168 27.74 2.91 -20.70
CA SER A 168 28.96 2.17 -20.38
C SER A 168 29.60 1.75 -21.68
N LEU A 169 30.80 2.27 -21.95
CA LEU A 169 31.46 2.07 -23.26
C LEU A 169 32.31 0.79 -23.29
N ASP A 170 32.76 0.33 -22.12
CA ASP A 170 33.54 -0.88 -21.95
C ASP A 170 33.49 -1.39 -20.50
N PHE A 171 34.22 -2.47 -20.20
CA PHE A 171 34.23 -3.10 -18.88
C PHE A 171 35.27 -2.50 -17.90
N TYR A 172 36.15 -1.61 -18.34
CA TYR A 172 37.36 -1.24 -17.58
C TYR A 172 37.43 0.24 -17.22
N SER A 173 36.85 1.12 -18.00
CA SER A 173 36.93 2.58 -17.81
C SER A 173 36.27 3.06 -16.52
N LEU A 174 35.11 2.47 -16.14
CA LEU A 174 34.44 2.82 -14.87
C LEU A 174 35.25 2.36 -13.63
N PRO A 175 35.76 1.12 -13.55
CA PRO A 175 36.65 0.72 -12.46
C PRO A 175 37.86 1.65 -12.28
N ASP A 176 38.53 2.03 -13.38
CA ASP A 176 39.69 2.92 -13.34
C ASP A 176 39.31 4.35 -12.85
N TYR A 177 38.15 4.84 -13.29
CA TYR A 177 37.60 6.13 -12.80
C TYR A 177 37.28 6.11 -11.31
N LEU A 178 36.62 5.05 -10.82
CA LEU A 178 36.23 4.95 -9.40
C LEU A 178 37.43 4.66 -8.50
N ALA A 179 38.46 3.94 -8.98
CA ALA A 179 39.69 3.75 -8.24
C ALA A 179 40.39 5.08 -7.91
N GLY A 180 40.33 6.04 -8.84
CA GLY A 180 40.85 7.40 -8.63
C GLY A 180 40.09 8.22 -7.57
N LYS A 181 38.92 7.75 -7.14
CA LYS A 181 38.09 8.43 -6.11
C LYS A 181 38.37 7.96 -4.67
N GLY A 182 39.12 6.89 -4.49
CA GLY A 182 39.49 6.37 -3.19
C GLY A 182 38.43 5.52 -2.48
N TYR A 183 37.41 5.04 -3.21
CA TYR A 183 36.37 4.15 -2.67
C TYR A 183 36.94 2.79 -2.28
N SER A 184 36.38 2.17 -1.23
CA SER A 184 36.79 0.84 -0.81
C SER A 184 36.39 -0.20 -1.86
N ARG A 185 37.31 -1.16 -2.15
CA ARG A 185 37.06 -2.25 -3.08
C ARG A 185 35.76 -3.01 -2.75
N GLN A 186 35.53 -3.26 -1.46
CA GLN A 186 34.35 -4.00 -1.01
C GLN A 186 33.06 -3.22 -1.29
N ASN A 187 33.01 -1.90 -1.05
CA ASN A 187 31.84 -1.08 -1.30
C ASN A 187 31.55 -0.90 -2.80
N LEU A 188 32.59 -0.89 -3.65
CA LEU A 188 32.43 -0.95 -5.11
C LEU A 188 31.71 -2.23 -5.57
N ILE A 189 32.01 -3.38 -4.96
CA ILE A 189 31.33 -4.66 -5.24
C ILE A 189 29.94 -4.72 -4.62
N ASP A 190 29.81 -4.27 -3.36
CA ASP A 190 28.54 -4.32 -2.60
C ASP A 190 27.50 -3.37 -3.19
N SER A 191 27.92 -2.26 -3.80
CA SER A 191 27.04 -1.35 -4.54
C SER A 191 26.43 -1.98 -5.82
N GLY A 192 27.01 -3.10 -6.30
CA GLY A 192 26.61 -3.78 -7.52
C GLY A 192 27.03 -3.07 -8.81
N VAL A 193 27.72 -1.94 -8.71
CA VAL A 193 28.25 -1.18 -9.88
C VAL A 193 29.38 -1.94 -10.53
N LEU A 194 30.30 -2.50 -9.73
CA LEU A 194 31.37 -3.35 -10.21
C LEU A 194 31.16 -4.81 -9.80
N THR A 195 31.75 -5.69 -10.58
CA THR A 195 31.82 -7.13 -10.26
C THR A 195 33.24 -7.64 -10.47
N GLU A 196 33.59 -8.71 -9.78
CA GLU A 196 34.91 -9.33 -9.90
C GLU A 196 34.90 -10.36 -11.03
N ALA A 197 35.81 -10.20 -11.98
CA ALA A 197 36.04 -11.15 -13.04
C ALA A 197 36.86 -12.36 -12.53
N LYS A 198 36.92 -13.46 -13.29
CA LYS A 198 37.61 -14.70 -12.91
C LYS A 198 39.11 -14.50 -12.57
N ASN A 199 39.73 -13.47 -13.09
CA ASN A 199 41.11 -13.08 -12.85
C ASN A 199 41.31 -12.14 -11.66
N GLY A 200 40.27 -11.90 -10.84
CA GLY A 200 40.30 -11.00 -9.69
C GLY A 200 40.23 -9.51 -10.03
N ARG A 201 40.17 -9.11 -11.30
CA ARG A 201 40.03 -7.71 -11.70
C ARG A 201 38.56 -7.24 -11.56
N LEU A 202 38.37 -6.01 -11.08
CA LEU A 202 37.05 -5.38 -11.07
C LEU A 202 36.68 -4.95 -12.50
N VAL A 203 35.44 -5.20 -12.86
CA VAL A 203 34.86 -4.82 -14.16
C VAL A 203 33.50 -4.17 -13.96
N ASP A 204 33.13 -3.30 -14.87
CA ASP A 204 31.80 -2.67 -14.89
C ASP A 204 30.72 -3.76 -15.08
N SER A 205 29.77 -3.81 -14.14
CA SER A 205 28.66 -4.76 -14.20
C SER A 205 27.74 -4.52 -15.40
N GLN A 206 27.77 -3.31 -16.00
CA GLN A 206 26.95 -2.89 -17.12
C GLN A 206 27.74 -2.68 -18.43
N GLY A 207 28.97 -3.19 -18.51
CA GLY A 207 29.87 -2.95 -19.63
C GLY A 207 29.20 -3.09 -21.00
N GLY A 208 29.42 -2.10 -21.92
CA GLY A 208 28.88 -2.07 -23.26
C GLY A 208 27.39 -1.80 -23.40
N ARG A 209 26.72 -1.21 -22.37
CA ARG A 209 25.26 -1.03 -22.34
C ARG A 209 24.84 0.43 -22.32
N LEU A 210 23.69 0.73 -22.91
CA LEU A 210 22.94 1.96 -22.64
C LEU A 210 22.37 1.88 -21.21
N ILE A 211 22.58 2.94 -20.44
CA ILE A 211 22.32 2.96 -18.98
C ILE A 211 21.07 3.75 -18.67
N PHE A 212 20.23 3.17 -17.81
CA PHE A 212 19.03 3.75 -17.24
C PHE A 212 19.21 3.82 -15.71
N PRO A 213 19.52 5.01 -15.15
CA PRO A 213 19.60 5.14 -13.70
C PRO A 213 18.24 4.86 -13.05
N ILE A 214 18.22 4.04 -12.02
CA ILE A 214 17.04 3.78 -11.21
C ILE A 214 17.14 4.72 -9.99
N ILE A 215 16.18 5.64 -9.92
CA ILE A 215 16.16 6.69 -8.91
C ILE A 215 14.97 6.43 -7.98
N ASN A 216 15.23 6.39 -6.68
CA ASN A 216 14.22 6.17 -5.67
C ASN A 216 13.36 7.42 -5.42
N GLN A 217 12.35 7.30 -4.55
CA GLN A 217 11.44 8.41 -4.18
C GLN A 217 12.14 9.58 -3.45
N TYR A 218 13.41 9.44 -3.08
CA TYR A 218 14.24 10.48 -2.43
C TYR A 218 15.17 11.20 -3.40
N ASP A 219 15.02 10.97 -4.71
CA ASP A 219 15.91 11.48 -5.78
C ASP A 219 17.35 10.91 -5.71
N GLU A 220 17.56 9.75 -5.08
CA GLU A 220 18.84 9.09 -5.01
C GLU A 220 18.97 8.01 -6.08
N VAL A 221 20.11 7.93 -6.76
CA VAL A 221 20.42 6.84 -7.68
C VAL A 221 20.74 5.60 -6.86
N VAL A 222 19.95 4.55 -6.98
CA VAL A 222 20.07 3.32 -6.18
C VAL A 222 20.51 2.10 -6.99
N ALA A 223 20.34 2.15 -8.31
CA ALA A 223 20.68 1.06 -9.21
C ALA A 223 20.78 1.54 -10.66
N PHE A 224 21.16 0.64 -11.56
CA PHE A 224 21.20 0.86 -12.99
C PHE A 224 20.54 -0.30 -13.74
N GLY A 225 19.69 0.03 -14.71
CA GLY A 225 19.31 -0.85 -15.79
C GLY A 225 20.25 -0.64 -16.96
N GLY A 226 20.66 -1.71 -17.63
CA GLY A 226 21.51 -1.62 -18.81
C GLY A 226 20.94 -2.40 -19.98
N ARG A 227 20.79 -1.74 -21.14
CA ARG A 227 20.32 -2.37 -22.39
C ARG A 227 21.49 -2.61 -23.34
N LEU A 228 21.65 -3.86 -23.76
CA LEU A 228 22.58 -4.21 -24.82
C LEU A 228 21.97 -3.81 -26.18
N LEU A 229 22.75 -3.12 -27.01
CA LEU A 229 22.28 -2.62 -28.32
C LEU A 229 22.48 -3.64 -29.44
N GLU A 230 23.51 -4.45 -29.34
CA GLU A 230 23.82 -5.50 -30.31
C GLU A 230 23.17 -6.83 -29.90
N LYS A 231 22.85 -7.68 -30.91
CA LYS A 231 22.41 -9.05 -30.63
C LYS A 231 23.60 -9.86 -30.13
N ALA A 232 23.53 -10.38 -28.95
CA ALA A 232 24.51 -11.29 -28.35
C ALA A 232 23.78 -12.36 -27.57
N ASP A 233 24.50 -13.41 -27.15
CA ASP A 233 23.98 -14.51 -26.33
C ASP A 233 23.68 -14.09 -24.86
N PHE A 234 23.67 -12.79 -24.60
CA PHE A 234 23.37 -12.21 -23.28
C PHE A 234 22.00 -11.56 -23.26
N ALA A 235 21.41 -11.49 -22.05
CA ALA A 235 20.13 -10.84 -21.83
C ALA A 235 20.13 -9.39 -22.37
N LYS A 236 19.10 -9.04 -23.15
CA LYS A 236 18.89 -7.71 -23.73
C LYS A 236 18.91 -6.62 -22.67
N TYR A 237 18.24 -6.85 -21.54
CA TYR A 237 18.24 -5.97 -20.36
C TYR A 237 18.90 -6.66 -19.17
N LYS A 238 19.68 -5.91 -18.41
CA LYS A 238 20.31 -6.36 -17.16
C LYS A 238 20.16 -5.26 -16.11
N ASN A 239 19.62 -5.61 -14.95
CA ASN A 239 19.53 -4.71 -13.80
C ASN A 239 20.67 -4.96 -12.82
N THR A 240 21.02 -3.94 -12.02
CA THR A 240 21.85 -4.12 -10.83
C THR A 240 21.24 -5.22 -9.95
N LYS A 241 22.08 -6.05 -9.34
CA LYS A 241 21.64 -7.05 -8.34
C LYS A 241 21.07 -6.36 -7.09
N GLU A 242 20.36 -7.12 -6.25
CA GLU A 242 19.92 -6.65 -4.93
C GLU A 242 21.13 -6.18 -4.09
N THR A 243 20.99 -5.01 -3.45
CA THR A 243 22.01 -4.40 -2.61
C THR A 243 21.36 -3.77 -1.37
N LEU A 244 22.18 -3.21 -0.47
CA LEU A 244 21.65 -2.44 0.66
C LEU A 244 20.88 -1.16 0.22
N LEU A 245 21.22 -0.60 -0.94
CA LEU A 245 20.54 0.58 -1.49
C LEU A 245 19.35 0.23 -2.40
N PHE A 246 19.35 -0.94 -3.02
CA PHE A 246 18.40 -1.34 -4.05
C PHE A 246 17.70 -2.65 -3.72
N ASN A 247 16.41 -2.57 -3.59
CA ASN A 247 15.53 -3.72 -3.54
C ASN A 247 14.50 -3.60 -4.66
N LYS A 248 14.58 -4.48 -5.67
CA LYS A 248 13.73 -4.44 -6.86
C LYS A 248 12.26 -4.63 -6.51
N SER A 249 11.96 -5.44 -5.51
CA SER A 249 10.59 -5.69 -5.05
C SER A 249 9.92 -4.47 -4.38
N LYS A 250 10.70 -3.45 -3.99
CA LYS A 250 10.23 -2.24 -3.33
C LYS A 250 10.40 -0.98 -4.18
N THR A 251 10.95 -1.11 -5.38
CA THR A 251 11.31 0.03 -6.22
C THR A 251 10.52 -0.02 -7.54
N LEU A 252 10.06 1.14 -8.00
CA LEU A 252 9.47 1.33 -9.32
C LEU A 252 10.32 2.33 -10.11
N TYR A 253 10.52 2.09 -11.40
CA TYR A 253 11.19 3.05 -12.26
C TYR A 253 10.32 4.28 -12.47
N ASN A 254 10.92 5.45 -12.46
CA ASN A 254 10.26 6.76 -12.57
C ASN A 254 9.45 7.20 -11.36
N VAL A 255 9.55 6.54 -10.21
CA VAL A 255 8.80 6.91 -9.00
C VAL A 255 9.17 8.30 -8.47
N ASN A 256 10.41 8.75 -8.68
CA ASN A 256 10.88 10.08 -8.30
C ASN A 256 10.18 11.21 -9.08
N LEU A 257 9.94 11.04 -10.40
CA LEU A 257 9.21 12.03 -11.20
C LEU A 257 7.71 11.96 -10.92
N LEU A 258 7.16 10.76 -10.68
CA LEU A 258 5.78 10.60 -10.21
C LEU A 258 5.54 11.37 -8.90
N LYS A 259 6.48 11.30 -7.96
CA LYS A 259 6.42 12.09 -6.72
C LYS A 259 6.44 13.60 -6.98
N LYS A 260 7.28 14.06 -7.90
CA LYS A 260 7.32 15.48 -8.30
C LYS A 260 6.00 15.93 -8.94
N LEU A 261 5.40 15.07 -9.76
CA LEU A 261 4.08 15.32 -10.36
C LEU A 261 3.00 15.46 -9.28
N LYS A 262 2.98 14.56 -8.28
CA LYS A 262 2.00 14.62 -7.17
C LYS A 262 2.08 15.92 -6.38
N ARG A 263 3.26 16.50 -6.22
CA ARG A 263 3.44 17.81 -5.55
C ARG A 263 2.88 18.98 -6.36
N GLN A 264 2.73 18.83 -7.66
CA GLN A 264 2.23 19.87 -8.56
C GLN A 264 0.74 19.76 -8.81
N GLN A 265 0.22 18.54 -8.83
CA GLN A 265 -1.18 18.26 -9.13
C GLN A 265 -1.64 16.91 -8.55
N ALA A 266 -2.95 16.77 -8.32
CA ALA A 266 -3.53 15.49 -7.95
C ALA A 266 -3.41 14.48 -9.10
N ILE A 267 -2.95 13.26 -8.79
CA ILE A 267 -2.82 12.16 -9.75
C ILE A 267 -4.10 11.35 -9.71
N LYS A 268 -4.89 11.40 -10.80
CA LYS A 268 -6.14 10.64 -10.90
C LYS A 268 -5.91 9.14 -10.92
N GLU A 269 -4.90 8.71 -11.69
CA GLU A 269 -4.55 7.30 -11.88
C GLU A 269 -3.05 7.17 -12.21
N VAL A 270 -2.44 6.04 -11.88
CA VAL A 270 -1.04 5.73 -12.20
C VAL A 270 -1.02 4.67 -13.29
N ILE A 271 -0.23 4.91 -14.34
CA ILE A 271 0.01 3.96 -15.43
C ILE A 271 1.21 3.09 -15.05
N ILE A 272 1.04 1.78 -15.04
CA ILE A 272 2.12 0.82 -14.80
C ILE A 272 2.42 0.10 -16.11
N VAL A 273 3.68 0.16 -16.53
CA VAL A 273 4.23 -0.52 -17.70
C VAL A 273 5.33 -1.49 -17.30
N GLU A 274 5.84 -2.29 -18.23
CA GLU A 274 6.87 -3.30 -17.94
C GLU A 274 8.29 -2.72 -17.91
N GLY A 275 8.62 -1.83 -18.87
CA GLY A 275 9.98 -1.50 -19.20
C GLY A 275 10.38 -0.03 -19.11
N TYR A 276 11.69 0.18 -19.21
CA TYR A 276 12.29 1.52 -19.21
C TYR A 276 11.86 2.36 -20.42
N MET A 277 11.82 1.74 -21.60
CA MET A 277 11.52 2.46 -22.85
C MET A 277 10.07 2.89 -22.89
N ASP A 278 9.13 2.02 -22.49
CA ASP A 278 7.72 2.34 -22.41
C ASP A 278 7.49 3.55 -21.50
N THR A 279 8.11 3.52 -20.30
CA THR A 279 8.05 4.63 -19.35
C THR A 279 8.56 5.94 -19.97
N ILE A 280 9.74 5.92 -20.61
CA ILE A 280 10.37 7.13 -21.14
C ILE A 280 9.58 7.68 -22.32
N SER A 281 9.09 6.82 -23.22
CA SER A 281 8.33 7.23 -24.41
C SER A 281 6.96 7.79 -24.03
N LEU A 282 6.26 7.16 -23.10
CA LEU A 282 4.99 7.67 -22.56
C LEU A 282 5.18 8.99 -21.81
N TYR A 283 6.22 9.09 -20.98
CA TYR A 283 6.55 10.34 -20.30
C TYR A 283 6.81 11.48 -21.29
N GLN A 284 7.58 11.22 -22.36
CA GLN A 284 7.86 12.18 -23.41
C GLN A 284 6.59 12.64 -24.14
N ALA A 285 5.63 11.74 -24.34
CA ALA A 285 4.34 12.06 -24.96
C ALA A 285 3.39 12.84 -24.05
N GLY A 286 3.79 13.07 -22.77
CA GLY A 286 3.01 13.84 -21.79
C GLY A 286 2.15 13.00 -20.86
N PHE A 287 2.36 11.67 -20.80
CA PHE A 287 1.79 10.78 -19.79
C PHE A 287 2.77 10.66 -18.62
N GLU A 288 2.86 11.74 -17.81
CA GLU A 288 3.88 11.84 -16.75
C GLU A 288 3.60 10.95 -15.54
N ASN A 289 2.36 10.43 -15.42
CA ASN A 289 1.88 9.56 -14.34
C ASN A 289 2.24 8.07 -14.56
N VAL A 290 3.31 7.78 -15.31
CA VAL A 290 3.76 6.43 -15.66
C VAL A 290 4.92 5.95 -14.80
N VAL A 291 4.91 4.65 -14.43
CA VAL A 291 6.01 3.94 -13.75
C VAL A 291 6.20 2.55 -14.34
N ALA A 292 7.37 1.91 -14.11
CA ALA A 292 7.59 0.53 -14.53
C ALA A 292 8.01 -0.41 -13.41
N SER A 293 7.61 -1.69 -13.55
CA SER A 293 7.99 -2.81 -12.66
C SER A 293 9.39 -3.38 -12.96
N MET A 294 10.00 -2.99 -14.08
CA MET A 294 11.36 -3.36 -14.51
C MET A 294 11.57 -4.87 -14.72
N GLY A 295 10.59 -5.56 -15.30
CA GLY A 295 10.69 -7.00 -15.66
C GLY A 295 10.60 -7.94 -14.46
N THR A 296 9.72 -7.64 -13.52
CA THR A 296 9.23 -8.54 -12.45
C THR A 296 7.73 -8.42 -12.33
N SER A 297 7.07 -9.50 -11.91
CA SER A 297 5.68 -9.40 -11.43
C SER A 297 5.60 -8.37 -10.30
N LEU A 298 4.50 -7.62 -10.26
CA LEU A 298 4.25 -6.64 -9.20
C LEU A 298 4.25 -7.29 -7.83
N THR A 299 4.76 -6.57 -6.84
CA THR A 299 4.82 -7.01 -5.43
C THR A 299 3.85 -6.21 -4.57
N LYS A 300 3.56 -6.69 -3.36
CA LYS A 300 2.73 -5.96 -2.38
C LYS A 300 3.36 -4.61 -2.01
N GLU A 301 4.67 -4.56 -1.86
CA GLU A 301 5.40 -3.33 -1.54
C GLU A 301 5.31 -2.30 -2.69
N GLN A 302 5.41 -2.75 -3.94
CA GLN A 302 5.21 -1.87 -5.11
C GLN A 302 3.76 -1.40 -5.22
N ALA A 303 2.77 -2.27 -4.93
CA ALA A 303 1.37 -1.90 -4.89
C ALA A 303 1.09 -0.82 -3.83
N ARG A 304 1.62 -1.00 -2.61
CA ARG A 304 1.54 0.01 -1.54
C ARG A 304 2.24 1.31 -1.91
N LEU A 305 3.36 1.23 -2.62
CA LEU A 305 4.06 2.42 -3.12
C LEU A 305 3.20 3.18 -4.13
N VAL A 306 2.56 2.50 -5.08
CA VAL A 306 1.65 3.12 -6.06
C VAL A 306 0.43 3.74 -5.37
N LYS A 307 -0.16 3.03 -4.39
CA LYS A 307 -1.35 3.50 -3.63
C LYS A 307 -1.13 4.87 -2.99
N ARG A 308 0.09 5.20 -2.57
CA ARG A 308 0.44 6.53 -2.03
C ARG A 308 0.25 7.66 -3.04
N TYR A 309 0.26 7.36 -4.34
CA TYR A 309 0.10 8.35 -5.41
C TYR A 309 -1.31 8.43 -5.93
N SER A 310 -1.96 7.28 -6.13
CA SER A 310 -3.38 7.17 -6.52
C SER A 310 -3.95 5.80 -6.15
N PRO A 311 -5.22 5.71 -5.73
CA PRO A 311 -5.91 4.44 -5.58
C PRO A 311 -6.26 3.78 -6.91
N ASN A 312 -6.21 4.52 -8.03
CA ASN A 312 -6.57 4.04 -9.36
C ASN A 312 -5.32 3.71 -10.16
N VAL A 313 -5.31 2.55 -10.79
CA VAL A 313 -4.17 2.02 -11.55
C VAL A 313 -4.61 1.56 -12.93
N LEU A 314 -3.85 1.95 -13.94
CA LEU A 314 -3.95 1.47 -15.32
C LEU A 314 -2.76 0.56 -15.60
N ILE A 315 -3.01 -0.70 -15.89
CA ILE A 315 -1.97 -1.65 -16.31
C ILE A 315 -1.90 -1.59 -17.83
N SER A 316 -0.74 -1.21 -18.35
CA SER A 316 -0.48 -1.07 -19.78
C SER A 316 0.76 -1.90 -20.14
N TYR A 317 0.54 -3.20 -20.32
CA TYR A 317 1.56 -4.18 -20.69
C TYR A 317 1.50 -4.52 -22.17
N ASP A 318 2.42 -5.33 -22.66
CA ASP A 318 2.50 -5.74 -24.07
C ASP A 318 1.23 -6.47 -24.52
N GLY A 319 0.87 -6.37 -25.81
CA GLY A 319 -0.41 -6.89 -26.32
C GLY A 319 -0.59 -8.42 -26.26
N ASP A 320 0.46 -9.18 -25.99
CA ASP A 320 0.44 -10.64 -25.77
C ASP A 320 0.33 -11.04 -24.27
N PHE A 321 0.11 -10.06 -23.40
CA PHE A 321 -0.01 -10.21 -21.95
C PHE A 321 -1.04 -11.27 -21.49
N ALA A 322 -2.10 -11.49 -22.27
CA ALA A 322 -3.20 -12.39 -21.91
C ALA A 322 -2.81 -13.85 -21.64
N GLY A 323 -1.62 -14.28 -22.09
CA GLY A 323 -1.14 -15.66 -21.96
C GLY A 323 -0.23 -15.94 -20.77
N GLN A 324 0.25 -14.94 -20.02
CA GLN A 324 1.27 -15.13 -19.00
C GLN A 324 0.68 -15.20 -17.59
N LYS A 325 0.68 -16.41 -16.99
CA LYS A 325 0.21 -16.64 -15.61
C LYS A 325 0.90 -15.78 -14.53
N ALA A 326 2.14 -15.35 -14.79
CA ALA A 326 2.91 -14.54 -13.84
C ALA A 326 2.31 -13.13 -13.67
N ASP A 327 1.76 -12.58 -14.77
CA ASP A 327 1.24 -11.22 -14.81
C ASP A 327 -0.13 -11.12 -14.12
N LEU A 328 -0.94 -12.17 -14.19
CA LEU A 328 -2.23 -12.24 -13.50
C LEU A 328 -2.08 -12.19 -11.97
N ARG A 329 -0.99 -12.76 -11.41
CA ARG A 329 -0.69 -12.66 -9.97
C ARG A 329 -0.39 -11.22 -9.54
N GLY A 330 0.31 -10.46 -10.36
CA GLY A 330 0.60 -9.05 -10.08
C GLY A 330 -0.69 -8.21 -9.97
N LEU A 331 -1.67 -8.52 -10.82
CA LEU A 331 -2.98 -7.85 -10.79
C LEU A 331 -3.81 -8.22 -9.57
N GLU A 332 -3.73 -9.48 -9.12
CA GLU A 332 -4.38 -9.93 -7.87
C GLU A 332 -3.78 -9.22 -6.65
N ILE A 333 -2.46 -9.03 -6.60
CA ILE A 333 -1.78 -8.29 -5.55
C ILE A 333 -2.27 -6.84 -5.46
N LEU A 334 -2.42 -6.15 -6.61
CA LEU A 334 -2.96 -4.79 -6.62
C LEU A 334 -4.38 -4.73 -6.04
N LYS A 335 -5.20 -5.74 -6.34
CA LYS A 335 -6.57 -5.85 -5.84
C LYS A 335 -6.61 -6.17 -4.34
N GLU A 336 -5.74 -7.09 -3.85
CA GLU A 336 -5.58 -7.37 -2.42
C GLU A 336 -5.22 -6.11 -1.63
N GLU A 337 -4.40 -5.23 -2.19
CA GLU A 337 -4.03 -3.94 -1.60
C GLU A 337 -5.11 -2.85 -1.83
N GLN A 338 -6.33 -3.23 -2.26
CA GLN A 338 -7.49 -2.34 -2.47
C GLN A 338 -7.24 -1.22 -3.50
N LEU A 339 -6.53 -1.52 -4.58
CA LEU A 339 -6.37 -0.63 -5.71
C LEU A 339 -7.45 -0.90 -6.77
N ASN A 340 -8.00 0.16 -7.34
CA ASN A 340 -8.94 0.09 -8.47
C ASN A 340 -8.14 -0.14 -9.75
N VAL A 341 -8.08 -1.39 -10.21
CA VAL A 341 -7.26 -1.80 -11.35
C VAL A 341 -8.09 -1.87 -12.62
N ARG A 342 -7.65 -1.17 -13.64
CA ARG A 342 -8.12 -1.32 -15.03
C ARG A 342 -6.96 -1.72 -15.93
N VAL A 343 -7.24 -2.55 -16.90
CA VAL A 343 -6.26 -3.00 -17.90
C VAL A 343 -6.47 -2.25 -19.20
N VAL A 344 -5.40 -1.72 -19.74
CA VAL A 344 -5.39 -1.00 -21.03
C VAL A 344 -5.20 -2.03 -22.14
N PRO A 345 -6.19 -2.22 -23.03
CA PRO A 345 -6.03 -3.14 -24.16
C PRO A 345 -5.03 -2.58 -25.18
N MET A 346 -3.92 -3.30 -25.35
CA MET A 346 -2.95 -2.98 -26.40
C MET A 346 -3.29 -3.71 -27.70
N PRO A 347 -3.04 -3.12 -28.86
CA PRO A 347 -3.13 -3.83 -30.14
C PRO A 347 -2.18 -5.03 -30.15
N GLU A 348 -2.57 -6.12 -30.81
CA GLU A 348 -1.79 -7.36 -30.87
C GLU A 348 -0.37 -7.11 -31.37
N GLY A 349 0.61 -7.62 -30.64
CA GLY A 349 2.04 -7.54 -30.97
C GLY A 349 2.67 -6.15 -30.80
N LEU A 350 1.95 -5.15 -30.26
CA LEU A 350 2.49 -3.81 -29.97
C LEU A 350 2.67 -3.62 -28.47
N ASP A 351 3.77 -2.94 -28.13
CA ASP A 351 4.02 -2.44 -26.78
C ASP A 351 3.57 -0.96 -26.63
N PRO A 352 3.49 -0.40 -25.42
CA PRO A 352 3.14 1.01 -25.21
C PRO A 352 4.07 2.00 -25.92
N ASP A 353 5.37 1.70 -26.04
CA ASP A 353 6.35 2.49 -26.80
C ASP A 353 6.00 2.53 -28.30
N ASP A 354 5.57 1.41 -28.87
CA ASP A 354 5.20 1.33 -30.29
C ASP A 354 3.87 2.07 -30.56
N VAL A 355 2.88 1.97 -29.69
CA VAL A 355 1.61 2.66 -29.85
C VAL A 355 1.77 4.18 -29.72
N VAL A 356 2.53 4.65 -28.73
CA VAL A 356 2.70 6.09 -28.53
C VAL A 356 3.51 6.76 -29.64
N LYS A 357 4.37 6.02 -30.36
CA LYS A 357 5.08 6.52 -31.55
C LYS A 357 4.17 6.77 -32.76
N GLN A 358 2.99 6.13 -32.78
CA GLN A 358 1.97 6.42 -33.82
C GLN A 358 1.23 7.74 -33.54
N GLY A 359 1.40 8.30 -32.31
CA GLY A 359 0.82 9.55 -31.85
C GLY A 359 0.26 9.46 -30.46
N LYS A 360 0.23 10.58 -29.75
CA LYS A 360 -0.36 10.69 -28.40
C LYS A 360 -1.81 10.23 -28.38
N GLU A 361 -2.57 10.60 -29.40
CA GLU A 361 -4.01 10.28 -29.55
C GLU A 361 -4.23 8.77 -29.72
N ALA A 362 -3.29 8.05 -30.34
CA ALA A 362 -3.38 6.60 -30.50
C ALA A 362 -3.31 5.91 -29.13
N TYR A 363 -2.36 6.30 -28.29
CA TYR A 363 -2.25 5.77 -26.94
C TYR A 363 -3.40 6.23 -26.01
N GLN A 364 -3.86 7.48 -26.17
CA GLN A 364 -5.03 7.97 -25.43
C GLN A 364 -6.28 7.13 -25.71
N LYS A 365 -6.51 6.70 -26.95
CA LYS A 365 -7.62 5.79 -27.29
C LYS A 365 -7.51 4.45 -26.56
N CYS A 366 -6.31 3.90 -26.40
CA CYS A 366 -6.11 2.70 -25.60
C CYS A 366 -6.42 2.94 -24.12
N LEU A 367 -6.00 4.08 -23.55
CA LEU A 367 -6.33 4.45 -22.16
C LEU A 367 -7.85 4.63 -21.97
N ASP A 368 -8.54 5.24 -22.93
CA ASP A 368 -9.99 5.45 -22.89
C ASP A 368 -10.77 4.12 -22.97
N ALA A 369 -10.17 3.11 -23.62
CA ALA A 369 -10.72 1.75 -23.71
C ALA A 369 -10.36 0.87 -22.49
N ALA A 370 -9.66 1.40 -21.47
CA ALA A 370 -9.29 0.65 -20.28
C ALA A 370 -10.50 0.09 -19.56
N MET A 371 -10.46 -1.19 -19.24
CA MET A 371 -11.57 -1.96 -18.66
C MET A 371 -11.17 -2.67 -17.37
N PRO A 372 -12.13 -3.02 -16.48
CA PRO A 372 -11.86 -3.86 -15.32
C PRO A 372 -11.14 -5.14 -15.67
N LEU A 373 -10.31 -5.65 -14.75
CA LEU A 373 -9.52 -6.87 -14.98
C LEU A 373 -10.37 -8.07 -15.41
N ILE A 374 -11.55 -8.20 -14.83
CA ILE A 374 -12.44 -9.34 -15.13
C ILE A 374 -12.96 -9.27 -16.57
N ASP A 375 -13.32 -8.09 -17.04
CA ASP A 375 -13.77 -7.85 -18.41
C ASP A 375 -12.61 -8.07 -19.39
N TYR A 376 -11.40 -7.63 -19.05
CA TYR A 376 -10.22 -7.89 -19.85
C TYR A 376 -9.91 -9.39 -19.99
N LYS A 377 -10.03 -10.17 -18.90
CA LYS A 377 -9.87 -11.63 -18.95
C LYS A 377 -10.86 -12.27 -19.92
N LEU A 378 -12.13 -11.86 -19.88
CA LEU A 378 -13.14 -12.36 -20.82
C LEU A 378 -12.86 -11.93 -22.26
N HIS A 379 -12.48 -10.69 -22.48
CA HIS A 379 -12.10 -10.18 -23.79
C HIS A 379 -10.89 -10.92 -24.39
N SER A 380 -9.90 -11.25 -23.56
CA SER A 380 -8.75 -12.06 -23.98
C SER A 380 -9.14 -13.46 -24.41
N LEU A 381 -10.10 -14.08 -23.70
CA LEU A 381 -10.62 -15.40 -24.10
C LEU A 381 -11.38 -15.33 -25.41
N GLU A 382 -12.11 -14.25 -25.70
CA GLU A 382 -12.78 -14.02 -26.98
C GLU A 382 -11.79 -13.97 -28.16
N ASN A 383 -10.64 -13.34 -27.95
CA ASN A 383 -9.59 -13.28 -28.95
C ASN A 383 -8.83 -14.61 -29.13
N LYS A 384 -8.81 -15.45 -28.06
CA LYS A 384 -8.13 -16.75 -28.05
C LYS A 384 -8.91 -17.85 -28.80
N TYR A 385 -10.25 -17.80 -28.77
CA TYR A 385 -11.13 -18.85 -29.27
C TYR A 385 -12.02 -18.36 -30.41
N ASP A 386 -12.11 -19.14 -31.49
CA ASP A 386 -13.14 -18.95 -32.52
C ASP A 386 -14.48 -19.52 -32.03
N ILE A 387 -15.31 -18.65 -31.41
CA ILE A 387 -16.62 -19.05 -30.85
C ILE A 387 -17.63 -19.50 -31.90
N SER A 388 -17.35 -19.34 -33.21
CA SER A 388 -18.18 -19.91 -34.27
C SER A 388 -18.04 -21.45 -34.36
N ARG A 389 -16.89 -22.00 -33.95
CA ARG A 389 -16.60 -23.43 -33.92
C ARG A 389 -17.09 -24.07 -32.63
N THR A 390 -17.80 -25.19 -32.72
CA THR A 390 -18.45 -25.81 -31.57
C THR A 390 -17.46 -26.23 -30.47
N GLU A 391 -16.31 -26.79 -30.82
CA GLU A 391 -15.30 -27.24 -29.84
C GLU A 391 -14.64 -26.09 -29.14
N GLU A 392 -14.21 -25.06 -29.90
CA GLU A 392 -13.58 -23.86 -29.35
C GLU A 392 -14.55 -23.04 -28.49
N ARG A 393 -15.83 -22.96 -28.90
CA ARG A 393 -16.89 -22.35 -28.10
C ARG A 393 -17.09 -23.04 -26.76
N ARG A 394 -17.02 -24.40 -26.70
CA ARG A 394 -17.08 -25.13 -25.43
C ARG A 394 -15.90 -24.84 -24.54
N ALA A 395 -14.68 -24.80 -25.11
CA ALA A 395 -13.48 -24.46 -24.37
C ALA A 395 -13.53 -23.01 -23.86
N PHE A 396 -13.98 -22.08 -24.70
CA PHE A 396 -14.24 -20.69 -24.28
C PHE A 396 -15.18 -20.59 -23.09
N ILE A 397 -16.34 -21.29 -23.14
CA ILE A 397 -17.33 -21.24 -22.06
C ILE A 397 -16.74 -21.79 -20.76
N ALA A 398 -16.01 -22.90 -20.83
CA ALA A 398 -15.41 -23.51 -19.64
C ALA A 398 -14.40 -22.55 -18.96
N GLU A 399 -13.51 -21.90 -19.74
CA GLU A 399 -12.58 -20.91 -19.19
C GLU A 399 -13.28 -19.62 -18.75
N ALA A 400 -14.27 -19.14 -19.49
CA ALA A 400 -15.04 -17.93 -19.17
C ALA A 400 -15.83 -18.10 -17.85
N LEU A 401 -16.43 -19.27 -17.61
CA LEU A 401 -17.12 -19.55 -16.35
C LEU A 401 -16.16 -19.56 -15.15
N GLN A 402 -14.89 -19.98 -15.32
CA GLN A 402 -13.89 -19.85 -14.26
C GLN A 402 -13.58 -18.38 -13.95
N VAL A 403 -13.51 -17.54 -15.00
CA VAL A 403 -13.33 -16.08 -14.82
C VAL A 403 -14.53 -15.48 -14.10
N VAL A 404 -15.75 -15.77 -14.53
CA VAL A 404 -16.99 -15.30 -13.86
C VAL A 404 -17.05 -15.76 -12.41
N GLY A 405 -16.67 -17.01 -12.13
CA GLY A 405 -16.62 -17.56 -10.76
C GLY A 405 -15.66 -16.81 -9.83
N SER A 406 -14.67 -16.10 -10.38
CA SER A 406 -13.72 -15.27 -9.61
C SER A 406 -14.23 -13.86 -9.29
N ALA A 407 -15.43 -13.47 -9.75
CA ALA A 407 -16.01 -12.16 -9.46
C ALA A 407 -16.42 -12.03 -7.98
N ASP A 408 -16.23 -10.83 -7.41
CA ASP A 408 -16.40 -10.55 -5.98
C ASP A 408 -17.87 -10.44 -5.54
N SER A 409 -18.79 -10.17 -6.46
CA SER A 409 -20.21 -10.02 -6.13
C SER A 409 -21.12 -10.80 -7.08
N GLU A 410 -22.25 -11.28 -6.55
CA GLU A 410 -23.24 -12.00 -7.33
C GLU A 410 -23.86 -11.12 -8.44
N SER A 411 -24.01 -9.83 -8.20
CA SER A 411 -24.51 -8.89 -9.23
C SER A 411 -23.57 -8.77 -10.44
N VAL A 412 -22.24 -8.73 -10.19
CA VAL A 412 -21.23 -8.74 -11.27
C VAL A 412 -21.24 -10.08 -11.99
N LYS A 413 -21.36 -11.22 -11.27
CA LYS A 413 -21.50 -12.54 -11.91
C LYS A 413 -22.71 -12.62 -12.83
N GLU A 414 -23.85 -12.10 -12.38
CA GLU A 414 -25.07 -12.09 -13.18
C GLU A 414 -24.91 -11.24 -14.45
N GLU A 415 -24.28 -10.07 -14.36
CA GLU A 415 -23.98 -9.20 -15.51
C GLU A 415 -23.08 -9.90 -16.54
N LEU A 416 -22.00 -10.53 -16.06
CA LEU A 416 -21.06 -11.27 -16.89
C LEU A 416 -21.71 -12.51 -17.53
N LEU A 417 -22.56 -13.23 -16.81
CA LEU A 417 -23.34 -14.35 -17.36
C LEU A 417 -24.32 -13.90 -18.43
N LYS A 418 -24.96 -12.72 -18.30
CA LYS A 418 -25.81 -12.13 -19.35
C LYS A 418 -24.97 -11.82 -20.61
N THR A 419 -23.76 -11.27 -20.42
CA THR A 419 -22.82 -11.03 -21.52
C THR A 419 -22.42 -12.33 -22.23
N LEU A 420 -22.11 -13.38 -21.48
CA LEU A 420 -21.80 -14.71 -22.04
C LEU A 420 -23.00 -15.31 -22.78
N ARG A 421 -24.20 -15.19 -22.24
CA ARG A 421 -25.44 -15.63 -22.91
C ARG A 421 -25.59 -14.96 -24.27
N ASP A 422 -25.40 -13.64 -24.34
CA ASP A 422 -25.63 -12.88 -25.58
C ASP A 422 -24.61 -13.25 -26.65
N LYS A 423 -23.37 -13.57 -26.26
CA LYS A 423 -22.29 -13.98 -27.14
C LYS A 423 -22.39 -15.45 -27.59
N THR A 424 -22.67 -16.36 -26.65
CA THR A 424 -22.64 -17.80 -26.91
C THR A 424 -23.99 -18.38 -27.36
N LYS A 425 -25.08 -17.62 -27.16
CA LYS A 425 -26.49 -18.04 -27.37
C LYS A 425 -26.93 -19.21 -26.49
N ILE A 426 -26.21 -19.47 -25.39
CA ILE A 426 -26.59 -20.45 -24.37
C ILE A 426 -27.49 -19.77 -23.34
N SER A 427 -28.51 -20.52 -22.84
CA SER A 427 -29.44 -19.97 -21.87
C SER A 427 -28.73 -19.61 -20.55
N LEU A 428 -29.17 -18.51 -19.90
CA LEU A 428 -28.63 -18.08 -18.61
C LEU A 428 -28.66 -19.19 -17.57
N HIS A 429 -29.77 -19.93 -17.49
CA HIS A 429 -29.97 -21.05 -16.58
C HIS A 429 -28.94 -22.19 -16.78
N ALA A 430 -28.54 -22.47 -18.04
CA ALA A 430 -27.50 -23.47 -18.31
C ALA A 430 -26.13 -22.98 -17.83
N LEU A 431 -25.77 -21.69 -18.10
CA LEU A 431 -24.53 -21.09 -17.65
C LEU A 431 -24.43 -21.02 -16.12
N GLU A 432 -25.54 -20.70 -15.42
CA GLU A 432 -25.60 -20.71 -13.96
C GLU A 432 -25.37 -22.12 -13.37
N ARG A 433 -25.98 -23.14 -13.96
CA ARG A 433 -25.78 -24.54 -13.53
C ARG A 433 -24.33 -24.98 -13.73
N ASP A 434 -23.76 -24.69 -14.88
CA ASP A 434 -22.37 -25.03 -15.19
C ASP A 434 -21.38 -24.26 -14.28
N LEU A 435 -21.69 -23.03 -13.92
CA LEU A 435 -20.90 -22.25 -12.94
C LEU A 435 -20.95 -22.90 -11.54
N LEU A 436 -22.12 -23.34 -11.09
CA LEU A 436 -22.28 -24.06 -9.81
C LEU A 436 -21.57 -25.40 -9.81
N ALA A 437 -21.64 -26.14 -10.92
CA ALA A 437 -20.93 -27.41 -11.09
C ALA A 437 -19.41 -27.23 -11.07
N ALA A 438 -18.88 -26.20 -11.76
CA ALA A 438 -17.46 -25.86 -11.76
C ALA A 438 -16.95 -25.42 -10.38
N ALA A 439 -17.80 -24.85 -9.54
CA ALA A 439 -17.47 -24.48 -8.16
C ALA A 439 -17.38 -25.70 -7.23
N SER A 440 -18.10 -26.78 -7.52
CA SER A 440 -18.10 -28.04 -6.72
C SER A 440 -16.94 -28.98 -7.04
N ASP A 441 -16.31 -28.86 -8.21
CA ASP A 441 -15.20 -29.74 -8.68
C ASP A 441 -13.78 -29.25 -8.31
N LYS A 442 -13.63 -28.12 -7.59
CA LYS A 442 -12.30 -27.70 -7.11
C LYS A 442 -11.91 -28.56 -5.89
N PRO A 443 -10.71 -29.21 -5.90
CA PRO A 443 -10.19 -29.82 -4.69
C PRO A 443 -10.02 -28.71 -3.64
N GLN A 444 -10.81 -28.81 -2.59
CA GLN A 444 -10.72 -27.91 -1.44
C GLN A 444 -9.33 -28.04 -0.83
N SER A 445 -8.47 -27.01 -0.98
CA SER A 445 -7.50 -26.74 0.06
C SER A 445 -8.29 -26.46 1.34
N PRO A 446 -7.81 -26.88 2.52
CA PRO A 446 -8.58 -26.72 3.74
C PRO A 446 -8.61 -25.25 4.15
N GLN A 447 -9.49 -24.49 3.56
CA GLN A 447 -10.04 -23.29 4.17
C GLN A 447 -11.21 -23.75 5.03
N THR A 448 -11.10 -23.49 6.30
CA THR A 448 -12.15 -23.68 7.30
C THR A 448 -13.42 -22.99 6.81
N VAL A 449 -14.29 -23.75 6.16
CA VAL A 449 -15.63 -23.30 5.79
C VAL A 449 -16.43 -23.29 7.08
N LEU A 450 -16.60 -22.10 7.65
CA LEU A 450 -17.69 -21.87 8.58
C LEU A 450 -19.00 -22.01 7.80
N PRO A 451 -19.95 -22.83 8.27
CA PRO A 451 -21.24 -23.00 7.60
C PRO A 451 -21.96 -21.65 7.53
N LYS A 452 -22.46 -21.27 6.35
CA LYS A 452 -23.47 -20.21 6.24
C LYS A 452 -24.74 -20.71 6.92
N GLU A 453 -24.89 -20.39 8.17
CA GLU A 453 -26.19 -20.48 8.84
C GLU A 453 -27.14 -19.42 8.25
N PRO A 454 -28.45 -19.72 8.19
CA PRO A 454 -29.45 -18.75 7.75
C PRO A 454 -29.39 -17.53 8.67
N ILE A 455 -29.63 -16.34 8.09
CA ILE A 455 -29.67 -15.06 8.80
C ILE A 455 -30.64 -15.19 9.96
N SER A 456 -30.11 -15.60 11.11
CA SER A 456 -30.86 -15.73 12.36
C SER A 456 -30.70 -14.41 13.16
N GLU A 457 -31.63 -14.16 14.07
CA GLU A 457 -31.63 -13.03 15.01
C GLU A 457 -30.27 -12.81 15.73
N ALA A 458 -29.35 -13.81 15.70
CA ALA A 458 -28.02 -13.74 16.27
C ALA A 458 -27.06 -12.75 15.54
N THR A 459 -27.20 -12.57 14.21
CA THR A 459 -26.37 -11.62 13.45
C THR A 459 -26.78 -10.16 13.71
N ALA A 460 -28.06 -9.91 13.88
CA ALA A 460 -28.58 -8.61 14.30
C ALA A 460 -28.15 -8.22 15.75
N GLY A 461 -27.93 -9.23 16.59
CA GLY A 461 -27.41 -9.08 17.95
C GLY A 461 -25.92 -8.69 17.99
N LYS A 462 -25.09 -9.32 17.16
CA LYS A 462 -23.65 -9.02 17.06
C LYS A 462 -23.38 -7.59 16.56
N ASP A 463 -24.12 -7.12 15.58
CA ASP A 463 -23.99 -5.74 15.07
C ASP A 463 -24.37 -4.69 16.14
N LYS A 464 -25.41 -4.93 16.91
CA LYS A 464 -25.80 -4.05 18.03
C LYS A 464 -24.73 -4.02 19.13
N THR A 465 -24.14 -5.17 19.45
CA THR A 465 -23.08 -5.28 20.45
C THR A 465 -21.82 -4.51 20.00
N GLN A 466 -21.40 -4.66 18.76
CA GLN A 466 -20.25 -3.92 18.21
C GLN A 466 -20.49 -2.41 18.19
N LYS A 467 -21.67 -1.95 17.78
CA LYS A 467 -22.04 -0.53 17.80
C LYS A 467 -22.01 0.06 19.22
N ALA A 468 -22.47 -0.70 20.22
CA ALA A 468 -22.42 -0.29 21.61
C ALA A 468 -20.97 -0.19 22.14
N ILE A 469 -20.12 -1.16 21.81
CA ILE A 469 -18.70 -1.16 22.19
C ILE A 469 -17.98 0.02 21.55
N ARG A 470 -18.14 0.26 20.22
CA ARG A 470 -17.56 1.43 19.53
C ARG A 470 -17.95 2.74 20.22
N PHE A 471 -19.23 2.89 20.58
CA PHE A 471 -19.71 4.09 21.25
C PHE A 471 -19.07 4.29 22.64
N ILE A 472 -18.95 3.22 23.43
CA ILE A 472 -18.31 3.29 24.76
C ILE A 472 -16.83 3.62 24.63
N LEU A 473 -16.11 2.98 23.71
CA LEU A 473 -14.70 3.27 23.48
C LEU A 473 -14.50 4.72 22.99
N ALA A 474 -15.34 5.21 22.08
CA ALA A 474 -15.32 6.61 21.65
C ALA A 474 -15.54 7.58 22.82
N ALA A 475 -16.58 7.35 23.64
CA ALA A 475 -16.87 8.19 24.79
C ALA A 475 -15.71 8.24 25.81
N LYS A 476 -14.99 7.13 25.98
CA LYS A 476 -13.79 7.06 26.83
C LYS A 476 -12.60 7.78 26.18
N LEU A 477 -12.30 7.53 24.92
CA LEU A 477 -11.20 8.15 24.18
C LEU A 477 -11.30 9.67 24.15
N PHE A 478 -12.51 10.18 23.94
CA PHE A 478 -12.77 11.62 23.88
C PHE A 478 -13.20 12.23 25.22
N SER A 479 -12.96 11.49 26.31
CA SER A 479 -13.12 11.96 27.69
C SER A 479 -14.50 12.53 27.99
N ALA A 480 -15.56 11.91 27.45
CA ALA A 480 -16.94 12.29 27.76
C ALA A 480 -17.18 12.21 29.29
N PRO A 481 -17.73 13.25 29.93
CA PRO A 481 -17.83 13.31 31.39
C PRO A 481 -18.54 12.11 32.03
N TYR A 482 -19.57 11.58 31.34
CA TYR A 482 -20.36 10.43 31.79
C TYR A 482 -19.65 9.07 31.65
N ALA A 483 -18.54 9.03 30.86
CA ALA A 483 -17.81 7.79 30.61
C ALA A 483 -16.75 7.45 31.67
N LYS A 484 -16.45 8.35 32.62
CA LYS A 484 -15.38 8.20 33.62
C LYS A 484 -15.51 6.95 34.50
N SER A 485 -16.73 6.56 34.86
CA SER A 485 -16.97 5.44 35.77
C SER A 485 -17.00 4.06 35.10
N CYS A 486 -16.93 3.97 33.77
CA CYS A 486 -16.98 2.70 33.05
C CYS A 486 -15.63 2.00 33.08
N ASN A 487 -15.60 0.74 33.48
CA ASN A 487 -14.43 -0.13 33.33
C ASN A 487 -14.57 -0.96 32.03
N VAL A 488 -13.73 -0.65 31.06
CA VAL A 488 -13.78 -1.29 29.73
C VAL A 488 -13.47 -2.79 29.77
N HIS A 489 -12.73 -3.29 30.76
CA HIS A 489 -12.45 -4.71 30.92
C HIS A 489 -13.66 -5.54 31.37
N LEU A 490 -14.71 -4.91 31.85
CA LEU A 490 -15.97 -5.60 32.16
C LEU A 490 -16.87 -5.82 30.95
N LEU A 491 -16.46 -5.33 29.76
CA LEU A 491 -17.22 -5.48 28.53
C LEU A 491 -16.78 -6.75 27.75
N PRO A 492 -17.67 -7.37 26.97
CA PRO A 492 -17.38 -8.53 26.15
C PRO A 492 -16.71 -8.11 24.81
N ILE A 493 -15.48 -7.59 24.89
CA ILE A 493 -14.72 -7.12 23.73
C ILE A 493 -14.00 -8.32 23.12
N GLU A 494 -14.29 -8.61 21.85
CA GLU A 494 -13.70 -9.73 21.08
C GLU A 494 -12.86 -9.22 19.90
N ASP A 495 -13.16 -8.05 19.36
CA ASP A 495 -12.45 -7.46 18.23
C ASP A 495 -11.02 -7.06 18.62
N PRO A 496 -9.98 -7.45 17.85
CA PRO A 496 -8.58 -7.15 18.17
C PRO A 496 -8.29 -5.65 18.29
N THR A 497 -8.86 -4.82 17.43
CA THR A 497 -8.69 -3.36 17.45
C THR A 497 -9.31 -2.76 18.73
N HIS A 498 -10.52 -3.20 19.07
CA HIS A 498 -11.20 -2.78 20.29
C HIS A 498 -10.43 -3.19 21.55
N ILE A 499 -9.80 -4.39 21.55
CA ILE A 499 -8.96 -4.86 22.68
C ILE A 499 -7.74 -3.93 22.86
N VAL A 500 -7.06 -3.57 21.76
CA VAL A 500 -5.91 -2.66 21.82
C VAL A 500 -6.31 -1.30 22.37
N ILE A 501 -7.43 -0.75 21.90
CA ILE A 501 -7.96 0.54 22.38
C ILE A 501 -8.36 0.47 23.86
N ALA A 502 -9.02 -0.61 24.28
CA ALA A 502 -9.42 -0.79 25.68
C ALA A 502 -8.21 -0.89 26.63
N ASN A 503 -7.17 -1.63 26.21
CA ASN A 503 -5.93 -1.75 26.99
C ASN A 503 -5.20 -0.40 27.09
N TYR A 504 -5.12 0.36 26.00
CA TYR A 504 -4.55 1.70 26.00
C TYR A 504 -5.28 2.64 26.97
N ILE A 505 -6.62 2.65 26.93
CA ILE A 505 -7.45 3.47 27.84
C ILE A 505 -7.15 3.09 29.30
N ASP A 506 -7.14 1.81 29.62
CA ASP A 506 -6.92 1.31 30.98
C ASP A 506 -5.51 1.65 31.50
N GLU A 507 -4.47 1.49 30.68
CA GLU A 507 -3.11 1.86 31.05
C GLU A 507 -2.98 3.36 31.37
N ARG A 508 -3.59 4.23 30.56
CA ARG A 508 -3.59 5.68 30.80
C ARG A 508 -4.40 6.06 32.06
N GLU A 509 -5.55 5.45 32.24
CA GLU A 509 -6.37 5.71 33.44
C GLU A 509 -5.68 5.25 34.72
N ARG A 510 -5.00 4.10 34.74
CA ARG A 510 -4.21 3.61 35.89
C ARG A 510 -3.00 4.50 36.20
N ALA A 511 -2.35 5.02 35.15
CA ALA A 511 -1.24 5.94 35.30
C ALA A 511 -1.67 7.37 35.70
N GLY A 512 -2.96 7.67 35.66
CA GLY A 512 -3.49 9.03 35.88
C GLY A 512 -3.10 10.00 34.75
N GLU A 513 -2.78 9.46 33.57
CA GLU A 513 -2.37 10.21 32.41
C GLU A 513 -3.56 10.55 31.50
N ARG A 514 -3.40 11.62 30.72
CA ARG A 514 -4.42 12.00 29.74
C ARG A 514 -4.46 10.98 28.59
N ILE A 515 -5.66 10.53 28.22
CA ILE A 515 -5.92 9.74 27.03
C ILE A 515 -5.74 10.64 25.81
N ARG A 516 -4.95 10.21 24.83
CA ARG A 516 -4.66 10.95 23.58
C ARG A 516 -4.91 10.04 22.38
N PRO A 517 -6.03 10.17 21.68
CA PRO A 517 -6.35 9.33 20.52
C PRO A 517 -5.26 9.27 19.45
N ALA A 518 -4.50 10.37 19.30
CA ALA A 518 -3.39 10.44 18.35
C ALA A 518 -2.28 9.39 18.59
N GLU A 519 -2.10 8.91 19.81
CA GLU A 519 -1.09 7.89 20.13
C GLU A 519 -1.48 6.50 19.61
N LEU A 520 -2.77 6.25 19.41
CA LEU A 520 -3.26 4.99 18.86
C LEU A 520 -2.88 4.78 17.38
N PHE A 521 -2.59 5.84 16.62
CA PHE A 521 -2.09 5.72 15.25
C PHE A 521 -0.69 5.08 15.15
N GLU A 522 0.05 5.02 16.25
CA GLU A 522 1.35 4.34 16.33
C GLU A 522 1.22 2.84 16.66
N ILE A 523 0.09 2.46 17.25
CA ILE A 523 -0.14 1.13 17.83
C ILE A 523 -1.03 0.28 16.90
N LEU A 524 -2.00 0.91 16.24
CA LEU A 524 -2.97 0.24 15.38
C LEU A 524 -2.48 0.17 13.93
N GLU A 525 -2.97 -0.85 13.21
CA GLU A 525 -2.69 -0.98 11.78
C GLU A 525 -3.19 0.23 10.99
N GLU A 526 -2.48 0.55 9.91
CA GLU A 526 -2.83 1.64 9.01
C GLU A 526 -4.24 1.46 8.44
N ASN A 527 -5.10 2.49 8.58
CA ASN A 527 -6.48 2.53 8.09
C ASN A 527 -7.41 1.45 8.67
N SER A 528 -7.26 1.12 9.95
CA SER A 528 -8.22 0.24 10.64
C SER A 528 -9.65 0.80 10.50
N GLU A 529 -10.53 0.07 9.80
CA GLU A 529 -11.94 0.45 9.62
C GLU A 529 -12.65 0.60 10.97
N GLU A 530 -12.33 -0.26 11.95
CA GLU A 530 -12.90 -0.22 13.29
C GLU A 530 -12.47 1.02 14.07
N PHE A 531 -11.19 1.40 13.98
CA PHE A 531 -10.72 2.62 14.63
C PHE A 531 -11.29 3.88 13.99
N ASN A 532 -11.38 3.92 12.66
CA ASN A 532 -12.03 5.01 11.93
C ASN A 532 -13.51 5.14 12.31
N ALA A 533 -14.24 4.03 12.44
CA ALA A 533 -15.63 4.05 12.88
C ALA A 533 -15.81 4.59 14.31
N ILE A 534 -14.80 4.40 15.18
CA ILE A 534 -14.78 5.01 16.53
C ILE A 534 -14.49 6.51 16.46
N LEU A 535 -13.55 6.94 15.62
CA LEU A 535 -13.23 8.35 15.40
C LEU A 535 -14.42 9.13 14.83
N ASP A 536 -15.20 8.52 13.93
CA ASP A 536 -16.41 9.10 13.35
C ASP A 536 -17.48 9.47 14.37
N LEU A 537 -17.49 8.81 15.53
CA LEU A 537 -18.44 9.12 16.60
C LEU A 537 -18.12 10.43 17.32
N ASN A 538 -16.88 10.92 17.26
CA ASN A 538 -16.50 12.22 17.83
C ASN A 538 -16.99 13.43 16.99
N CYS A 539 -17.60 13.20 15.84
CA CYS A 539 -18.07 14.26 14.96
C CYS A 539 -19.53 14.62 15.18
N GLY A 540 -19.74 15.93 15.26
CA GLY A 540 -21.03 16.48 15.64
C GLY A 540 -21.33 16.18 17.12
N ASP A 541 -22.57 16.34 17.53
CA ASP A 541 -22.98 16.16 18.93
C ASP A 541 -23.28 14.70 19.32
N LYS A 542 -22.69 13.72 18.62
CA LYS A 542 -23.00 12.28 18.83
C LYS A 542 -22.58 11.78 20.22
N LEU A 543 -21.53 12.36 20.81
CA LEU A 543 -21.03 12.02 22.15
C LEU A 543 -21.45 13.02 23.22
N THR A 544 -22.39 13.93 22.94
CA THR A 544 -22.82 14.98 23.87
C THR A 544 -24.33 14.94 24.10
N GLY A 545 -24.78 15.47 25.24
CA GLY A 545 -26.19 15.59 25.61
C GLY A 545 -26.79 14.35 26.28
N GLU A 546 -28.01 14.52 26.80
CA GLU A 546 -28.72 13.51 27.61
C GLU A 546 -28.98 12.20 26.85
N VAL A 547 -29.18 12.26 25.54
CA VAL A 547 -29.42 11.06 24.71
C VAL A 547 -28.16 10.20 24.64
N ALA A 548 -26.98 10.81 24.47
CA ALA A 548 -25.70 10.12 24.45
C ALA A 548 -25.39 9.49 25.81
N GLU A 549 -25.60 10.22 26.88
CA GLU A 549 -25.40 9.74 28.26
C GLU A 549 -26.30 8.54 28.58
N ARG A 550 -27.59 8.62 28.23
CA ARG A 550 -28.54 7.54 28.41
C ARG A 550 -28.16 6.30 27.59
N PHE A 551 -27.82 6.50 26.30
CA PHE A 551 -27.38 5.41 25.43
C PHE A 551 -26.12 4.72 25.96
N PHE A 552 -25.16 5.49 26.49
CA PHE A 552 -23.96 4.98 27.14
C PHE A 552 -24.30 4.09 28.36
N ALA A 553 -25.10 4.62 29.28
CA ALA A 553 -25.46 3.91 30.49
C ALA A 553 -26.21 2.60 30.20
N ASP A 554 -27.15 2.62 29.25
CA ASP A 554 -27.93 1.44 28.86
C ASP A 554 -27.02 0.41 28.15
N SER A 555 -26.08 0.87 27.29
CA SER A 555 -25.12 0.02 26.62
C SER A 555 -24.16 -0.66 27.58
N VAL A 556 -23.60 0.05 28.56
CA VAL A 556 -22.70 -0.52 29.58
C VAL A 556 -23.45 -1.60 30.39
N LYS A 557 -24.63 -1.31 30.87
CA LYS A 557 -25.44 -2.30 31.63
C LYS A 557 -25.73 -3.56 30.81
N ALA A 558 -26.12 -3.40 29.55
CA ALA A 558 -26.42 -4.52 28.66
C ALA A 558 -25.19 -5.38 28.40
N LEU A 559 -24.05 -4.77 28.11
CA LEU A 559 -22.80 -5.47 27.80
C LEU A 559 -22.20 -6.17 29.04
N GLU A 560 -22.21 -5.54 30.18
CA GLU A 560 -21.79 -6.17 31.43
C GLU A 560 -22.66 -7.38 31.80
N LYS A 561 -23.98 -7.29 31.58
CA LYS A 561 -24.89 -8.43 31.76
C LYS A 561 -24.55 -9.55 30.79
N GLN A 562 -24.29 -9.24 29.53
CA GLN A 562 -23.90 -10.22 28.51
C GLN A 562 -22.59 -10.93 28.88
N LYS A 563 -21.56 -10.20 29.32
CA LYS A 563 -20.28 -10.78 29.74
C LYS A 563 -20.47 -11.74 30.94
N ARG A 564 -21.25 -11.33 31.95
CA ARG A 564 -21.56 -12.21 33.07
C ARG A 564 -22.31 -13.48 32.64
N GLN A 565 -23.21 -13.38 31.68
CA GLN A 565 -23.90 -14.56 31.11
C GLN A 565 -22.93 -15.50 30.40
N GLN A 566 -21.98 -14.96 29.61
CA GLN A 566 -20.94 -15.75 28.96
C GLN A 566 -20.01 -16.44 29.98
N GLU A 567 -19.63 -15.73 31.07
CA GLU A 567 -18.85 -16.30 32.18
C GLU A 567 -19.59 -17.43 32.89
N ILE A 568 -20.88 -17.25 33.18
CA ILE A 568 -21.74 -18.30 33.74
C ILE A 568 -21.82 -19.53 32.83
N ALA A 569 -21.97 -19.31 31.52
CA ALA A 569 -22.03 -20.44 30.58
C ALA A 569 -20.71 -21.23 30.58
N LYS A 570 -19.55 -20.55 30.53
CA LYS A 570 -18.23 -21.18 30.61
C LYS A 570 -18.02 -21.95 31.92
N LEU A 571 -18.39 -21.33 33.06
CA LEU A 571 -18.29 -21.96 34.37
C LEU A 571 -19.21 -23.19 34.48
N ASN A 572 -20.39 -23.17 33.88
CA ASN A 572 -21.27 -24.35 33.84
C ASN A 572 -20.67 -25.51 33.03
N GLU A 573 -19.97 -25.24 31.93
CA GLU A 573 -19.25 -26.28 31.18
C GLU A 573 -18.08 -26.83 32.01
N GLN A 574 -17.30 -25.96 32.66
CA GLN A 574 -16.22 -26.38 33.55
C GLN A 574 -16.74 -27.22 34.70
N TYR A 575 -17.84 -26.81 35.33
CA TYR A 575 -18.49 -27.57 36.41
C TYR A 575 -18.89 -29.00 36.00
N LYS A 576 -19.37 -29.14 34.74
CA LYS A 576 -19.74 -30.47 34.21
C LYS A 576 -18.53 -31.35 33.91
N ALA A 577 -17.42 -30.75 33.52
CA ALA A 577 -16.17 -31.47 33.13
C ALA A 577 -15.26 -31.76 34.36
N GLU A 578 -15.45 -31.05 35.48
CA GLU A 578 -14.60 -31.17 36.66
C GLU A 578 -14.93 -32.45 37.43
N THR A 579 -13.93 -33.08 37.99
CA THR A 579 -14.04 -34.31 38.82
C THR A 579 -13.77 -34.06 40.30
N ASP A 580 -13.06 -32.99 40.64
CA ASP A 580 -12.71 -32.65 42.03
C ASP A 580 -13.88 -31.92 42.73
N GLU A 581 -14.35 -32.45 43.85
CA GLU A 581 -15.49 -31.90 44.59
C GLU A 581 -15.24 -30.54 45.21
N GLU A 582 -13.99 -30.23 45.62
CA GLU A 582 -13.63 -28.91 46.18
C GLU A 582 -13.68 -27.84 45.09
N THR A 583 -13.11 -28.11 43.92
CA THR A 583 -13.13 -27.24 42.75
C THR A 583 -14.57 -27.04 42.23
N LYS A 584 -15.41 -28.07 42.21
CA LYS A 584 -16.82 -27.93 41.86
C LYS A 584 -17.56 -26.98 42.79
N ARG A 585 -17.31 -27.05 44.09
CA ARG A 585 -17.91 -26.12 45.07
C ARG A 585 -17.50 -24.68 44.82
N GLN A 586 -16.24 -24.43 44.50
CA GLN A 586 -15.74 -23.09 44.18
C GLN A 586 -16.39 -22.54 42.91
N ILE A 587 -16.49 -23.37 41.83
CA ILE A 587 -17.17 -23.00 40.61
C ILE A 587 -18.66 -22.68 40.87
N ALA A 588 -19.36 -23.54 41.63
CA ALA A 588 -20.76 -23.32 41.94
C ALA A 588 -20.99 -22.03 42.77
N ALA A 589 -20.11 -21.72 43.70
CA ALA A 589 -20.16 -20.47 44.48
C ALA A 589 -19.99 -19.25 43.54
N ARG A 590 -19.05 -19.30 42.61
CA ARG A 590 -18.83 -18.24 41.62
C ARG A 590 -20.03 -18.04 40.72
N ILE A 591 -20.65 -19.11 40.21
CA ILE A 591 -21.88 -19.03 39.43
C ILE A 591 -23.01 -18.35 40.21
N GLN A 592 -23.21 -18.72 41.49
CA GLN A 592 -24.22 -18.09 42.32
C GLN A 592 -23.97 -16.60 42.54
N GLU A 593 -22.72 -16.20 42.75
CA GLU A 593 -22.34 -14.79 42.88
C GLU A 593 -22.71 -14.00 41.62
N LEU A 594 -22.34 -14.49 40.45
CA LEU A 594 -22.65 -13.86 39.16
C LEU A 594 -24.16 -13.79 38.88
N MET A 595 -24.91 -14.85 39.26
CA MET A 595 -26.37 -14.87 39.11
C MET A 595 -27.04 -13.81 40.03
N ARG A 596 -26.55 -13.65 41.26
CA ARG A 596 -27.03 -12.61 42.18
C ARG A 596 -26.74 -11.20 41.67
N ALA A 597 -25.55 -11.01 41.05
CA ALA A 597 -25.19 -9.75 40.42
C ALA A 597 -26.07 -9.41 39.19
N ASN A 598 -26.55 -10.41 38.44
CA ASN A 598 -27.50 -10.22 37.36
C ASN A 598 -28.93 -9.93 37.80
N ALA A 599 -29.32 -10.33 39.01
CA ALA A 599 -30.66 -10.13 39.58
C ALA A 599 -30.83 -8.77 40.29
N ARG A 600 -29.73 -8.10 40.65
CA ARG A 600 -29.77 -6.75 41.20
C ARG A 600 -30.02 -5.75 40.04
N LYS A 601 -31.23 -5.12 40.08
CA LYS A 601 -31.67 -4.08 39.10
C LYS A 601 -30.88 -2.80 39.23
#